data_3700ea33ab9072e23c7361256ba78515
#
_entry.id   3700ea33ab9072e23c7361256ba78515
#
_cell.length_a   1.000
_cell.length_b   1.000
_cell.length_c   1.000
_cell.angle_alpha   90.00
_cell.angle_beta   90.00
_cell.angle_gamma   90.00
#
_symmetry.space_group_name_H-M   'P 1'
#
loop_
_entity.id
_entity.type
_entity.pdbx_description
1 polymer ?
#
loop_
_entity_poly.entity_id
_entity_poly.type
_entity_poly.pdbx_seq_one_letter_code
_entity_poly.pdbx_strand_id
1 'polypeptide(L)'
;DAHFDNREPENGVGASSGTGFWQIAQEGEIHSLHIGIQKNSNTLKLFDTAHQFGMKYILADEIFFENLPKIYQQIDELISSVDQLYLTICMDVFNVAIAPGVSAAAYNGIFADATFLHFYRHILKSEKLVALDVAEVNPDFDIAERTARLAASLVNEWFMIS
;
A
#
# COMPACT_ATOMS: atom_id res chain seq x y z
N ASP A 1 0.61 1.04 -1.67
CA ASP A 1 1.04 2.44 -1.51
C ASP A 1 2.26 2.73 -2.37
N ALA A 2 2.30 3.90 -3.01
CA ALA A 2 3.51 4.36 -3.72
C ALA A 2 4.61 4.84 -2.77
N HIS A 3 4.26 5.17 -1.53
CA HIS A 3 5.11 5.77 -0.52
C HIS A 3 5.28 4.88 0.70
N PHE A 4 6.37 5.08 1.44
CA PHE A 4 6.59 4.38 2.71
C PHE A 4 5.83 4.98 3.89
N ASP A 5 5.50 6.26 3.83
CA ASP A 5 4.90 7.04 4.93
C ASP A 5 5.59 6.84 6.29
N ASN A 6 6.91 6.65 6.21
CA ASN A 6 7.81 6.40 7.35
C ASN A 6 8.77 7.57 7.62
N ARG A 7 8.38 8.79 7.22
CA ARG A 7 9.16 9.99 7.46
C ARG A 7 9.20 10.33 8.95
N GLU A 8 10.38 10.58 9.47
CA GLU A 8 10.53 11.15 10.79
C GLU A 8 9.88 12.54 10.85
N PRO A 9 8.98 12.81 11.84
CA PRO A 9 8.38 14.11 11.99
C PRO A 9 9.45 15.20 12.20
N GLU A 10 9.35 16.29 11.48
CA GLU A 10 10.24 17.44 11.68
C GLU A 10 9.92 18.13 13.00
N ASN A 11 10.95 18.62 13.69
CA ASN A 11 10.81 19.33 14.96
C ASN A 11 9.82 20.50 14.81
N GLY A 12 8.72 20.44 15.57
CA GLY A 12 7.67 21.46 15.60
C GLY A 12 6.56 21.31 14.55
N VAL A 13 6.65 20.35 13.62
CA VAL A 13 5.59 20.14 12.58
C VAL A 13 4.56 19.08 13.00
N GLY A 14 4.92 18.14 13.88
CA GLY A 14 4.01 17.07 14.33
C GLY A 14 3.74 15.99 13.29
N ALA A 15 2.67 15.22 13.49
CA ALA A 15 2.26 14.13 12.62
C ALA A 15 1.69 14.63 11.28
N SER A 16 1.97 13.91 10.20
CA SER A 16 1.38 14.13 8.87
C SER A 16 1.06 12.78 8.22
N SER A 17 0.37 12.79 7.06
CA SER A 17 0.09 11.56 6.29
C SER A 17 1.37 10.75 6.01
N GLY A 18 2.49 11.41 5.72
CA GLY A 18 3.77 10.76 5.44
C GLY A 18 4.56 10.27 6.66
N THR A 19 4.04 10.34 7.90
CA THR A 19 4.75 9.97 9.14
C THR A 19 4.17 8.77 9.87
N GLY A 20 3.05 8.21 9.40
CA GLY A 20 2.26 7.21 10.12
C GLY A 20 3.07 5.96 10.49
N PHE A 21 3.76 5.36 9.53
CA PHE A 21 4.54 4.15 9.79
C PHE A 21 5.80 4.41 10.63
N TRP A 22 6.39 5.62 10.56
CA TRP A 22 7.45 5.98 11.48
C TRP A 22 6.95 6.02 12.92
N GLN A 23 5.75 6.61 13.16
CA GLN A 23 5.15 6.69 14.48
C GLN A 23 4.82 5.31 15.05
N ILE A 24 4.19 4.44 14.25
CA ILE A 24 3.89 3.06 14.64
C ILE A 24 5.18 2.32 15.04
N ALA A 25 6.26 2.49 14.27
CA ALA A 25 7.54 1.85 14.55
C ALA A 25 8.23 2.35 15.86
N GLN A 26 7.83 3.50 16.40
CA GLN A 26 8.29 3.96 17.72
C GLN A 26 7.57 3.25 18.88
N GLU A 27 6.41 2.67 18.64
CA GLU A 27 5.61 2.00 19.69
C GLU A 27 6.02 0.54 19.90
N GLY A 28 6.78 -0.04 18.97
CA GLY A 28 7.25 -1.41 19.05
C GLY A 28 7.72 -2.00 17.73
N GLU A 29 7.90 -3.32 17.69
CA GLU A 29 8.26 -4.03 16.47
C GLU A 29 7.12 -3.97 15.46
N ILE A 30 7.44 -3.57 14.22
CA ILE A 30 6.47 -3.51 13.13
C ILE A 30 6.63 -4.71 12.19
N HIS A 31 5.55 -5.46 12.01
CA HIS A 31 5.44 -6.49 10.98
C HIS A 31 4.66 -5.91 9.79
N SER A 32 5.35 -5.44 8.76
CA SER A 32 4.71 -4.80 7.61
C SER A 32 5.29 -5.26 6.28
N LEU A 33 4.44 -5.25 5.24
CA LEU A 33 4.83 -5.43 3.86
C LEU A 33 4.18 -4.33 3.01
N HIS A 34 4.99 -3.42 2.50
CA HIS A 34 4.56 -2.32 1.65
C HIS A 34 4.64 -2.76 0.18
N ILE A 35 3.51 -2.80 -0.53
CA ILE A 35 3.43 -3.28 -1.91
C ILE A 35 3.17 -2.10 -2.85
N GLY A 36 3.99 -1.96 -3.90
CA GLY A 36 3.85 -0.92 -4.91
C GLY A 36 4.74 0.31 -4.70
N ILE A 37 5.73 0.22 -3.82
CA ILE A 37 6.66 1.31 -3.51
C ILE A 37 7.36 1.79 -4.78
N GLN A 38 7.34 3.10 -5.03
CA GLN A 38 8.00 3.73 -6.17
C GLN A 38 9.34 4.35 -5.79
N LYS A 39 10.40 3.99 -6.52
CA LYS A 39 11.75 4.53 -6.30
C LYS A 39 11.84 6.04 -6.51
N ASN A 40 11.09 6.57 -7.46
CA ASN A 40 11.09 8.00 -7.80
C ASN A 40 10.20 8.85 -6.89
N SER A 41 9.36 8.23 -6.06
CA SER A 41 8.47 8.91 -5.11
C SER A 41 8.97 8.85 -3.66
N ASN A 42 10.09 8.15 -3.42
CA ASN A 42 10.68 7.99 -2.10
C ASN A 42 12.15 8.42 -2.11
N THR A 43 12.56 9.18 -1.11
CA THR A 43 13.97 9.55 -0.93
C THR A 43 14.78 8.37 -0.40
N LEU A 44 16.11 8.39 -0.58
CA LEU A 44 17.00 7.37 0.00
C LEU A 44 16.81 7.26 1.53
N LYS A 45 16.58 8.37 2.22
CA LYS A 45 16.33 8.37 3.67
C LYS A 45 15.11 7.51 4.06
N LEU A 46 14.05 7.49 3.24
CA LEU A 46 12.86 6.67 3.52
C LEU A 46 13.14 5.17 3.36
N PHE A 47 13.98 4.79 2.39
CA PHE A 47 14.48 3.42 2.25
C PHE A 47 15.35 3.01 3.44
N ASP A 48 16.25 3.90 3.88
CA ASP A 48 17.09 3.66 5.05
C ASP A 48 16.23 3.48 6.31
N THR A 49 15.21 4.31 6.48
CA THR A 49 14.23 4.19 7.59
C THR A 49 13.47 2.86 7.52
N ALA A 50 13.03 2.45 6.33
CA ALA A 50 12.37 1.15 6.16
C ALA A 50 13.27 -0.02 6.56
N HIS A 51 14.55 0.01 6.15
CA HIS A 51 15.55 -1.00 6.55
C HIS A 51 15.82 -0.98 8.06
N GLN A 52 15.94 0.22 8.66
CA GLN A 52 16.19 0.39 10.10
C GLN A 52 15.07 -0.26 10.94
N PHE A 53 13.82 -0.12 10.53
CA PHE A 53 12.65 -0.67 11.23
C PHE A 53 12.24 -2.08 10.74
N GLY A 54 13.00 -2.69 9.83
CA GLY A 54 12.69 -4.03 9.32
C GLY A 54 11.41 -4.10 8.47
N MET A 55 10.94 -2.96 7.94
CA MET A 55 9.79 -2.90 7.03
C MET A 55 10.13 -3.61 5.72
N LYS A 56 9.34 -4.61 5.34
CA LYS A 56 9.48 -5.29 4.05
C LYS A 56 8.73 -4.51 2.97
N TYR A 57 9.20 -4.59 1.72
CA TYR A 57 8.51 -3.94 0.60
C TYR A 57 8.71 -4.66 -0.72
N ILE A 58 7.77 -4.43 -1.64
CA ILE A 58 7.81 -4.84 -3.05
C ILE A 58 7.71 -3.55 -3.88
N LEU A 59 8.65 -3.36 -4.79
CA LEU A 59 8.65 -2.20 -5.67
C LEU A 59 7.57 -2.31 -6.74
N ALA A 60 7.05 -1.19 -7.20
CA ALA A 60 6.05 -1.15 -8.27
C ALA A 60 6.55 -1.83 -9.56
N ASP A 61 7.83 -1.68 -9.89
CA ASP A 61 8.47 -2.29 -11.06
C ASP A 61 8.74 -3.81 -10.90
N GLU A 62 8.53 -4.37 -9.71
CA GLU A 62 8.58 -5.82 -9.46
C GLU A 62 7.20 -6.50 -9.58
N ILE A 63 6.12 -5.73 -9.78
CA ILE A 63 4.74 -6.26 -9.85
C ILE A 63 4.39 -6.58 -11.31
N PHE A 64 4.64 -7.81 -11.71
CA PHE A 64 4.29 -8.37 -13.00
C PHE A 64 3.97 -9.87 -12.85
N PHE A 65 3.27 -10.43 -13.82
CA PHE A 65 2.65 -11.76 -13.71
C PHE A 65 3.66 -12.87 -13.36
N GLU A 66 4.82 -12.88 -14.00
CA GLU A 66 5.86 -13.90 -13.76
C GLU A 66 6.48 -13.84 -12.36
N ASN A 67 6.33 -12.69 -11.67
CA ASN A 67 6.84 -12.48 -10.32
C ASN A 67 5.81 -12.83 -9.22
N LEU A 68 4.58 -13.17 -9.58
CA LEU A 68 3.52 -13.54 -8.62
C LEU A 68 3.95 -14.59 -7.58
N PRO A 69 4.70 -15.65 -7.92
CA PRO A 69 5.15 -16.64 -6.92
C PRO A 69 5.98 -16.01 -5.79
N LYS A 70 6.87 -15.05 -6.12
CA LYS A 70 7.68 -14.32 -5.13
C LYS A 70 6.81 -13.38 -4.29
N ILE A 71 5.84 -12.72 -4.93
CA ILE A 71 4.89 -11.83 -4.23
C ILE A 71 4.06 -12.63 -3.23
N TYR A 72 3.51 -13.78 -3.62
CA TYR A 72 2.77 -14.67 -2.73
C TYR A 72 3.62 -15.14 -1.55
N GLN A 73 4.86 -15.55 -1.81
CA GLN A 73 5.77 -15.98 -0.75
C GLN A 73 5.94 -14.87 0.32
N GLN A 74 6.17 -13.62 -0.08
CA GLN A 74 6.36 -12.52 0.86
C GLN A 74 5.06 -12.19 1.64
N ILE A 75 3.90 -12.28 0.98
CA ILE A 75 2.59 -12.12 1.62
C ILE A 75 2.38 -13.24 2.65
N ASP A 76 2.61 -14.49 2.28
CA ASP A 76 2.43 -15.65 3.16
C ASP A 76 3.40 -15.64 4.35
N GLU A 77 4.64 -15.18 4.14
CA GLU A 77 5.60 -14.95 5.22
C GLU A 77 5.07 -13.93 6.25
N LEU A 78 4.51 -12.79 5.79
CA LEU A 78 3.90 -11.82 6.68
C LEU A 78 2.69 -12.41 7.41
N ILE A 79 1.74 -13.01 6.68
CA ILE A 79 0.53 -13.61 7.25
C ILE A 79 0.87 -14.67 8.30
N SER A 80 1.93 -15.46 8.06
CA SER A 80 2.37 -16.50 8.99
C SER A 80 2.98 -15.92 10.27
N SER A 81 3.58 -14.74 10.21
CA SER A 81 4.29 -14.09 11.32
C SER A 81 3.39 -13.30 12.29
N VAL A 82 2.10 -13.12 11.97
CA VAL A 82 1.16 -12.31 12.76
C VAL A 82 -0.10 -13.09 13.14
N ASP A 83 -0.79 -12.67 14.19
CA ASP A 83 -2.08 -13.24 14.60
C ASP A 83 -3.25 -12.59 13.88
N GLN A 84 -3.13 -11.30 13.55
CA GLN A 84 -4.14 -10.51 12.85
C GLN A 84 -3.48 -9.67 11.76
N LEU A 85 -4.18 -9.51 10.65
CA LEU A 85 -3.76 -8.72 9.51
C LEU A 85 -4.68 -7.51 9.34
N TYR A 86 -4.09 -6.35 9.12
CA TYR A 86 -4.77 -5.14 8.70
C TYR A 86 -4.29 -4.76 7.30
N LEU A 87 -5.21 -4.50 6.38
CA LEU A 87 -4.88 -4.10 5.01
C LEU A 87 -5.29 -2.64 4.79
N THR A 88 -4.33 -1.80 4.40
CA THR A 88 -4.60 -0.45 3.91
C THR A 88 -4.31 -0.38 2.41
N ILE A 89 -5.20 0.26 1.66
CA ILE A 89 -5.03 0.53 0.23
C ILE A 89 -4.90 2.03 0.04
N CYS A 90 -3.67 2.51 -0.17
CA CYS A 90 -3.46 3.89 -0.59
C CYS A 90 -3.71 3.99 -2.10
N MET A 91 -4.65 4.82 -2.51
CA MET A 91 -5.06 4.91 -3.92
C MET A 91 -3.97 5.51 -4.82
N ASP A 92 -2.97 6.16 -4.26
CA ASP A 92 -1.82 6.68 -5.01
C ASP A 92 -0.84 5.60 -5.51
N VAL A 93 -0.99 4.34 -5.05
CA VAL A 93 -0.25 3.21 -5.62
C VAL A 93 -0.59 2.99 -7.10
N PHE A 94 -1.81 3.36 -7.49
CA PHE A 94 -2.26 3.17 -8.86
C PHE A 94 -1.78 4.29 -9.78
N ASN A 95 -1.61 3.93 -11.07
CA ASN A 95 -1.26 4.89 -12.10
C ASN A 95 -2.31 6.01 -12.19
N VAL A 96 -1.85 7.25 -12.32
CA VAL A 96 -2.70 8.44 -12.42
C VAL A 96 -3.75 8.36 -13.54
N ALA A 97 -3.52 7.53 -14.57
CA ALA A 97 -4.49 7.31 -15.63
C ALA A 97 -5.78 6.63 -15.15
N ILE A 98 -5.71 5.86 -14.05
CA ILE A 98 -6.87 5.15 -13.49
C ILE A 98 -7.29 5.69 -12.12
N ALA A 99 -6.38 6.30 -11.36
CA ALA A 99 -6.62 6.90 -10.05
C ALA A 99 -6.08 8.34 -9.99
N PRO A 100 -6.69 9.31 -10.70
CA PRO A 100 -6.23 10.70 -10.69
C PRO A 100 -6.55 11.46 -9.40
N GLY A 101 -7.55 11.02 -8.64
CA GLY A 101 -8.07 11.70 -7.45
C GLY A 101 -7.25 11.39 -6.19
N VAL A 102 -5.97 11.70 -6.20
CA VAL A 102 -5.02 11.53 -5.10
C VAL A 102 -4.18 12.78 -4.91
N SER A 103 -3.62 12.98 -3.72
CA SER A 103 -2.79 14.17 -3.42
C SER A 103 -1.40 14.07 -4.04
N ALA A 104 -0.84 12.85 -4.14
CA ALA A 104 0.49 12.57 -4.69
C ALA A 104 0.38 11.58 -5.87
N ALA A 105 0.10 12.10 -7.05
CA ALA A 105 -0.17 11.28 -8.24
C ALA A 105 1.04 10.46 -8.70
N ALA A 106 0.87 9.15 -8.84
CA ALA A 106 1.87 8.21 -9.30
C ALA A 106 1.79 7.98 -10.82
N TYR A 107 2.72 8.56 -11.58
CA TYR A 107 2.77 8.37 -13.04
C TYR A 107 3.27 6.97 -13.43
N ASN A 108 4.13 6.36 -12.62
CA ASN A 108 4.64 5.00 -12.79
C ASN A 108 3.95 4.01 -11.84
N GLY A 109 2.72 4.34 -11.38
CA GLY A 109 1.93 3.48 -10.53
C GLY A 109 1.48 2.20 -11.22
N ILE A 110 1.08 1.22 -10.43
CA ILE A 110 0.56 -0.05 -10.95
C ILE A 110 -0.85 0.13 -11.53
N PHE A 111 -1.31 -0.86 -12.27
CA PHE A 111 -2.71 -0.92 -12.73
C PHE A 111 -3.49 -1.95 -11.90
N ALA A 112 -4.79 -1.71 -11.72
CA ALA A 112 -5.71 -2.66 -11.11
C ALA A 112 -6.09 -3.75 -12.14
N ASP A 113 -5.09 -4.42 -12.69
CA ASP A 113 -5.20 -5.46 -13.71
C ASP A 113 -5.28 -6.87 -13.10
N ALA A 114 -5.19 -7.90 -13.93
CA ALA A 114 -5.24 -9.29 -13.49
C ALA A 114 -4.10 -9.61 -12.51
N THR A 115 -2.88 -9.08 -12.71
CA THR A 115 -1.74 -9.33 -11.83
C THR A 115 -2.00 -8.79 -10.43
N PHE A 116 -2.47 -7.52 -10.34
CA PHE A 116 -2.86 -6.93 -9.07
C PHE A 116 -3.98 -7.72 -8.40
N LEU A 117 -5.06 -8.04 -9.12
CA LEU A 117 -6.20 -8.76 -8.57
C LEU A 117 -5.84 -10.15 -8.06
N HIS A 118 -4.83 -10.81 -8.64
CA HIS A 118 -4.35 -12.10 -8.17
C HIS A 118 -3.82 -12.03 -6.74
N PHE A 119 -2.84 -11.19 -6.46
CA PHE A 119 -2.27 -11.11 -5.10
C PHE A 119 -3.21 -10.39 -4.13
N TYR A 120 -3.99 -9.41 -4.58
CA TYR A 120 -4.98 -8.72 -3.76
C TYR A 120 -6.02 -9.71 -3.21
N ARG A 121 -6.62 -10.52 -4.08
CA ARG A 121 -7.56 -11.57 -3.69
C ARG A 121 -6.92 -12.64 -2.81
N HIS A 122 -5.63 -12.88 -2.96
CA HIS A 122 -4.90 -13.80 -2.08
C HIS A 122 -4.86 -13.25 -0.64
N ILE A 123 -4.59 -11.96 -0.47
CA ILE A 123 -4.64 -11.30 0.84
C ILE A 123 -6.07 -11.35 1.43
N LEU A 124 -7.08 -11.02 0.62
CA LEU A 124 -8.48 -10.97 1.07
C LEU A 124 -9.02 -12.32 1.57
N LYS A 125 -8.46 -13.44 1.11
CA LYS A 125 -8.84 -14.79 1.54
C LYS A 125 -8.24 -15.20 2.88
N SER A 126 -7.36 -14.38 3.46
CA SER A 126 -6.74 -14.70 4.74
C SER A 126 -7.76 -14.61 5.88
N GLU A 127 -7.91 -15.68 6.65
CA GLU A 127 -8.75 -15.70 7.86
C GLU A 127 -8.21 -14.73 8.95
N LYS A 128 -6.96 -14.28 8.83
CA LYS A 128 -6.34 -13.30 9.72
C LYS A 128 -6.67 -11.87 9.39
N LEU A 129 -7.28 -11.59 8.22
CA LEU A 129 -7.64 -10.24 7.81
C LEU A 129 -8.84 -9.74 8.63
N VAL A 130 -8.60 -8.82 9.55
CA VAL A 130 -9.62 -8.30 10.48
C VAL A 130 -10.13 -6.91 10.08
N ALA A 131 -9.39 -6.16 9.29
CA ALA A 131 -9.78 -4.82 8.86
C ALA A 131 -9.15 -4.45 7.51
N LEU A 132 -9.87 -3.61 6.76
CA LEU A 132 -9.44 -3.01 5.50
C LEU A 132 -9.84 -1.54 5.50
N ASP A 133 -8.94 -0.67 5.07
CA ASP A 133 -9.28 0.71 4.74
C ASP A 133 -8.77 1.11 3.35
N VAL A 134 -9.24 2.26 2.90
CA VAL A 134 -8.79 2.92 1.68
C VAL A 134 -8.41 4.36 2.00
N ALA A 135 -7.17 4.72 1.72
CA ALA A 135 -6.62 6.05 1.91
C ALA A 135 -6.42 6.79 0.59
N GLU A 136 -6.18 8.10 0.67
CA GLU A 136 -5.83 8.98 -0.46
C GLU A 136 -6.90 9.05 -1.58
N VAL A 137 -8.18 8.96 -1.25
CA VAL A 137 -9.24 9.36 -2.19
C VAL A 137 -9.51 10.85 -2.01
N ASN A 138 -9.07 11.67 -2.97
CA ASN A 138 -9.28 13.11 -2.96
C ASN A 138 -10.29 13.52 -4.06
N PRO A 139 -11.54 13.83 -3.71
CA PRO A 139 -12.58 14.18 -4.68
C PRO A 139 -12.28 15.44 -5.50
N ASP A 140 -11.53 16.40 -4.94
CA ASP A 140 -11.19 17.66 -5.61
C ASP A 140 -10.26 17.46 -6.82
N PHE A 141 -9.48 16.36 -6.82
CA PHE A 141 -8.59 16.00 -7.91
C PHE A 141 -9.16 14.89 -8.78
N ASP A 142 -10.28 14.26 -8.38
CA ASP A 142 -10.82 13.11 -9.11
C ASP A 142 -11.52 13.54 -10.41
N ILE A 143 -11.35 12.74 -11.45
CA ILE A 143 -11.93 12.98 -12.78
C ILE A 143 -13.01 11.93 -13.04
N ALA A 144 -14.25 12.36 -13.15
CA ALA A 144 -15.41 11.50 -13.37
C ALA A 144 -15.50 10.36 -12.33
N GLU A 145 -15.12 10.64 -11.09
CA GLU A 145 -15.18 9.69 -9.96
C GLU A 145 -14.36 8.40 -10.19
N ARG A 146 -13.33 8.43 -11.01
CA ARG A 146 -12.55 7.23 -11.37
C ARG A 146 -11.91 6.61 -10.17
N THR A 147 -11.24 7.42 -9.33
CA THR A 147 -10.56 6.96 -8.13
C THR A 147 -11.54 6.42 -7.10
N ALA A 148 -12.63 7.16 -6.86
CA ALA A 148 -13.68 6.73 -5.94
C ALA A 148 -14.35 5.42 -6.40
N ARG A 149 -14.62 5.28 -7.69
CA ARG A 149 -15.20 4.04 -8.26
C ARG A 149 -14.24 2.86 -8.20
N LEU A 150 -12.95 3.09 -8.45
CA LEU A 150 -11.92 2.06 -8.28
C LEU A 150 -11.84 1.62 -6.82
N ALA A 151 -11.77 2.56 -5.87
CA ALA A 151 -11.77 2.29 -4.44
C ALA A 151 -12.99 1.44 -4.02
N ALA A 152 -14.19 1.85 -4.45
CA ALA A 152 -15.43 1.11 -4.18
C ALA A 152 -15.39 -0.32 -4.77
N SER A 153 -14.84 -0.49 -5.97
CA SER A 153 -14.67 -1.80 -6.58
C SER A 153 -13.75 -2.71 -5.77
N LEU A 154 -12.63 -2.17 -5.26
CA LEU A 154 -11.68 -2.93 -4.44
C LEU A 154 -12.29 -3.35 -3.10
N VAL A 155 -13.02 -2.46 -2.44
CA VAL A 155 -13.75 -2.80 -1.22
C VAL A 155 -14.81 -3.88 -1.49
N ASN A 156 -15.52 -3.79 -2.62
CA ASN A 156 -16.52 -4.80 -2.99
C ASN A 156 -15.91 -6.19 -3.23
N GLU A 157 -14.66 -6.29 -3.70
CA GLU A 157 -13.97 -7.58 -3.84
C GLU A 157 -13.91 -8.35 -2.50
N TRP A 158 -13.73 -7.65 -1.38
CA TRP A 158 -13.72 -8.29 -0.06
C TRP A 158 -15.07 -8.92 0.27
N PHE A 159 -16.18 -8.22 0.05
CA PHE A 159 -17.52 -8.75 0.28
C PHE A 159 -17.90 -9.91 -0.65
N MET A 160 -17.26 -10.01 -1.81
CA MET A 160 -17.52 -11.09 -2.76
C MET A 160 -16.71 -12.36 -2.48
N ILE A 161 -15.64 -12.25 -1.68
CA ILE A 161 -14.72 -13.36 -1.37
C ILE A 161 -15.02 -13.96 0.02
N SER A 162 -15.46 -13.11 0.97
CA SER A 162 -15.91 -13.52 2.30
C SER A 162 -17.33 -14.08 2.23
#